data_5d5666bcedacaf52ab90056ca8b4b383
#
_entry.id   5d5666bcedacaf52ab90056ca8b4b383
#
_cell.length_a   1.000
_cell.length_b   1.000
_cell.length_c   1.000
_cell.angle_alpha   90.00
_cell.angle_beta   90.00
_cell.angle_gamma   90.00
#
_symmetry.space_group_name_H-M   'P 1'
#
loop_
_entity.id
_entity.type
_entity.pdbx_description
1 polymer ?
#
loop_
_entity_poly.entity_id
_entity_poly.type
_entity_poly.pdbx_seq_one_letter_code
_entity_poly.pdbx_strand_id
1 'polypeptide(L)'
;MNLLIKIIILIGILLTSESLAQIEVQSFLEGARITDIKQEGGYLWVATYGQGIYQYSLKDGKWTNYSSKTGNLENDLFHCVAASKDFVWAGASEGLFIYSKKTKKWTKRKFAQGGEFGNWIRSLKFDEKKNRLWIGRFRNVTVFDVKANKFTDYNRVQDGDEKTNNFNTISFEGDSVVWFGAESGVHKFLNKQKLDNKSAWSYFKNNGRNFNAEGTSVSVTDFVFMPKEIWFGTDEFVTKEQPDYNPGGIYIWDRKLKWDRISKANGIAGNGIYALARTGNYIWAAVYEFKKNDKEEYGKGLFLINRITRKVSPIDLAELKLTTSNISALFFDGVYLWIGSADGLIKLKVANSFTKLQK
;
A
#
# COMPACT_ATOMS: atom_id res chain seq x y z
N MET A 1 70.45 21.17 43.83
CA MET A 1 69.25 20.58 44.49
C MET A 1 68.11 20.97 43.59
N ASN A 2 67.87 20.14 42.53
CA ASN A 2 66.91 20.45 41.47
C ASN A 2 65.76 19.51 41.60
N LEU A 3 64.56 20.06 41.88
CA LEU A 3 63.33 19.39 42.00
C LEU A 3 62.73 19.20 40.59
N LEU A 4 62.77 17.99 40.04
CA LEU A 4 62.15 17.65 38.77
C LEU A 4 60.64 17.38 39.01
N ILE A 5 59.80 18.32 38.58
CA ILE A 5 58.36 18.14 38.55
C ILE A 5 58.05 17.29 37.31
N LYS A 6 57.60 16.04 37.49
CA LYS A 6 57.03 15.20 36.45
C LYS A 6 55.58 15.58 36.26
N ILE A 7 55.31 16.28 35.17
CA ILE A 7 53.94 16.51 34.69
C ILE A 7 53.48 15.22 33.99
N ILE A 8 52.58 14.49 34.59
CA ILE A 8 51.85 13.39 33.96
C ILE A 8 50.69 14.00 33.19
N ILE A 9 50.84 14.07 31.87
CA ILE A 9 49.73 14.42 30.97
C ILE A 9 48.84 13.18 30.87
N LEU A 10 47.75 13.18 31.57
CA LEU A 10 46.67 12.21 31.44
C LEU A 10 45.90 12.52 30.15
N ILE A 11 46.25 11.88 29.03
CA ILE A 11 45.46 11.94 27.82
C ILE A 11 44.23 11.06 28.08
N GLY A 12 43.16 11.70 28.48
CA GLY A 12 41.83 11.07 28.51
C GLY A 12 41.37 10.82 27.08
N ILE A 13 41.53 9.60 26.63
CA ILE A 13 40.87 9.13 25.41
C ILE A 13 39.37 9.13 25.74
N LEU A 14 38.69 10.20 25.34
CA LEU A 14 37.23 10.20 25.22
C LEU A 14 36.88 9.23 24.09
N LEU A 15 36.69 7.96 24.46
CA LEU A 15 35.94 7.02 23.65
C LEU A 15 34.52 7.55 23.61
N THR A 16 34.21 8.38 22.65
CA THR A 16 32.84 8.61 22.21
C THR A 16 32.39 7.26 21.67
N SER A 17 31.76 6.47 22.53
CA SER A 17 30.92 5.38 22.06
C SER A 17 29.86 6.03 21.19
N GLU A 18 30.09 6.06 19.86
CA GLU A 18 28.98 6.21 18.95
C GLU A 18 28.03 5.07 19.31
N SER A 19 27.01 5.40 20.05
CA SER A 19 25.87 4.50 20.26
C SER A 19 25.38 4.17 18.87
N LEU A 20 25.78 2.99 18.39
CA LEU A 20 25.28 2.43 17.15
C LEU A 20 23.76 2.36 17.33
N ALA A 21 23.04 3.38 16.85
CA ALA A 21 21.59 3.43 16.95
C ALA A 21 21.03 2.11 16.43
N GLN A 22 20.62 1.25 17.35
CA GLN A 22 20.07 -0.05 17.02
C GLN A 22 18.77 0.17 16.22
N ILE A 23 18.61 -0.56 15.12
CA ILE A 23 17.35 -0.52 14.36
C ILE A 23 16.26 -1.08 15.28
N GLU A 24 15.26 -0.23 15.59
CA GLU A 24 14.13 -0.66 16.43
C GLU A 24 13.11 -1.37 15.56
N VAL A 25 13.11 -2.71 15.64
CA VAL A 25 12.25 -3.60 14.85
C VAL A 25 11.50 -4.54 15.80
N GLN A 26 10.20 -4.66 15.60
CA GLN A 26 9.33 -5.60 16.30
C GLN A 26 8.57 -6.45 15.28
N SER A 27 8.48 -7.77 15.53
CA SER A 27 7.75 -8.72 14.70
C SER A 27 6.44 -9.11 15.37
N PHE A 28 5.39 -9.30 14.56
CA PHE A 28 4.06 -9.68 15.00
C PHE A 28 3.43 -10.62 13.96
N LEU A 29 2.41 -11.38 14.38
CA LEU A 29 1.55 -12.19 13.51
C LEU A 29 2.36 -13.15 12.61
N GLU A 30 3.37 -13.83 13.19
CA GLU A 30 4.17 -14.84 12.49
C GLU A 30 3.27 -15.89 11.82
N GLY A 31 3.59 -16.26 10.57
CA GLY A 31 2.79 -17.17 9.76
C GLY A 31 1.52 -16.56 9.16
N ALA A 32 1.22 -15.29 9.41
CA ALA A 32 0.07 -14.62 8.81
C ALA A 32 0.45 -13.94 7.49
N ARG A 33 -0.28 -14.23 6.41
CA ARG A 33 -0.15 -13.50 5.15
C ARG A 33 -0.92 -12.19 5.23
N ILE A 34 -0.19 -11.08 5.44
CA ILE A 34 -0.77 -9.74 5.54
C ILE A 34 -1.14 -9.23 4.15
N THR A 35 -2.32 -8.60 4.01
CA THR A 35 -2.80 -8.05 2.74
C THR A 35 -3.01 -6.55 2.77
N ASP A 36 -3.42 -6.00 3.92
CA ASP A 36 -3.63 -4.55 4.06
C ASP A 36 -3.51 -4.11 5.52
N ILE A 37 -3.13 -2.84 5.73
CA ILE A 37 -2.89 -2.26 7.05
C ILE A 37 -3.49 -0.86 7.07
N LYS A 38 -4.36 -0.57 8.06
CA LYS A 38 -4.95 0.77 8.25
C LYS A 38 -4.99 1.15 9.71
N GLN A 39 -4.71 2.40 10.00
CA GLN A 39 -4.89 2.97 11.32
C GLN A 39 -6.19 3.78 11.38
N GLU A 40 -6.90 3.64 12.50
CA GLU A 40 -8.01 4.50 12.86
C GLU A 40 -8.01 4.73 14.37
N GLY A 41 -7.90 6.00 14.76
CA GLY A 41 -7.77 6.38 16.17
C GLY A 41 -6.57 5.70 16.84
N GLY A 42 -6.82 5.08 17.98
CA GLY A 42 -5.81 4.32 18.74
C GLY A 42 -5.61 2.88 18.31
N TYR A 43 -6.09 2.47 17.13
CA TYR A 43 -6.06 1.09 16.67
C TYR A 43 -5.45 0.95 15.28
N LEU A 44 -4.68 -0.12 15.10
CA LEU A 44 -4.25 -0.60 13.79
C LEU A 44 -5.14 -1.79 13.41
N TRP A 45 -5.66 -1.78 12.20
CA TRP A 45 -6.44 -2.86 11.61
C TRP A 45 -5.63 -3.53 10.51
N VAL A 46 -5.54 -4.84 10.57
CA VAL A 46 -4.71 -5.64 9.67
C VAL A 46 -5.58 -6.71 9.02
N ALA A 47 -5.65 -6.68 7.70
CA ALA A 47 -6.30 -7.73 6.93
C ALA A 47 -5.29 -8.83 6.61
N THR A 48 -5.75 -10.09 6.62
CA THR A 48 -4.94 -11.25 6.28
C THR A 48 -5.63 -12.15 5.26
N TYR A 49 -4.82 -12.93 4.56
CA TYR A 49 -5.30 -13.97 3.66
C TYR A 49 -5.11 -15.33 4.33
N GLY A 50 -6.09 -15.72 5.16
CA GLY A 50 -6.15 -17.02 5.84
C GLY A 50 -6.33 -16.97 7.36
N GLN A 51 -6.28 -15.78 7.99
CA GLN A 51 -6.43 -15.66 9.45
C GLN A 51 -7.40 -14.54 9.87
N GLY A 52 -8.23 -14.05 8.96
CA GLY A 52 -9.24 -13.02 9.24
C GLY A 52 -8.68 -11.62 9.38
N ILE A 53 -9.25 -10.87 10.31
CA ILE A 53 -8.90 -9.47 10.61
C ILE A 53 -8.30 -9.39 12.01
N TYR A 54 -7.20 -8.68 12.14
CA TYR A 54 -6.59 -8.35 13.42
C TYR A 54 -6.78 -6.89 13.78
N GLN A 55 -7.00 -6.62 15.05
CA GLN A 55 -6.98 -5.30 15.66
C GLN A 55 -5.83 -5.23 16.67
N TYR A 56 -4.97 -4.22 16.53
CA TYR A 56 -3.90 -3.94 17.48
C TYR A 56 -4.19 -2.64 18.21
N SER A 57 -4.18 -2.65 19.53
CA SER A 57 -4.31 -1.44 20.36
C SER A 57 -2.94 -0.78 20.50
N LEU A 58 -2.80 0.43 19.95
CA LEU A 58 -1.57 1.22 20.04
C LEU A 58 -1.26 1.68 21.48
N LYS A 59 -2.27 1.69 22.35
CA LYS A 59 -2.14 2.13 23.75
C LYS A 59 -1.49 1.08 24.65
N ASP A 60 -1.94 -0.16 24.54
CA ASP A 60 -1.58 -1.25 25.46
C ASP A 60 -0.93 -2.46 24.77
N GLY A 61 -0.72 -2.39 23.45
CA GLY A 61 -0.03 -3.42 22.69
C GLY A 61 -0.80 -4.74 22.53
N LYS A 62 -2.10 -4.75 22.77
CA LYS A 62 -2.92 -5.96 22.70
C LYS A 62 -3.48 -6.22 21.33
N TRP A 63 -3.50 -7.49 20.94
CA TRP A 63 -4.11 -7.99 19.72
C TRP A 63 -5.48 -8.61 19.99
N THR A 64 -6.42 -8.36 19.11
CA THR A 64 -7.72 -9.06 19.01
C THR A 64 -7.83 -9.63 17.60
N ASN A 65 -8.22 -10.90 17.47
CA ASN A 65 -8.46 -11.55 16.19
C ASN A 65 -9.96 -11.75 15.96
N TYR A 66 -10.40 -11.46 14.75
CA TYR A 66 -11.72 -11.72 14.23
C TYR A 66 -11.59 -12.71 13.07
N SER A 67 -12.03 -13.94 13.26
CA SER A 67 -11.85 -15.03 12.29
C SER A 67 -12.95 -16.09 12.45
N SER A 68 -12.97 -17.03 11.53
CA SER A 68 -13.85 -18.21 11.63
C SER A 68 -13.52 -19.05 12.87
N LYS A 69 -12.25 -19.14 13.26
CA LYS A 69 -11.79 -19.85 14.45
C LYS A 69 -12.30 -19.21 15.74
N THR A 70 -12.41 -17.88 15.79
CA THR A 70 -12.96 -17.15 16.95
C THR A 70 -14.46 -17.09 16.95
N GLY A 71 -15.11 -17.60 15.88
CA GLY A 71 -16.57 -17.72 15.75
C GLY A 71 -17.30 -16.38 15.57
N ASN A 72 -16.58 -15.28 15.36
CA ASN A 72 -17.17 -13.96 15.22
C ASN A 72 -17.10 -13.40 13.78
N LEU A 73 -16.51 -14.15 12.84
CA LEU A 73 -16.40 -13.84 11.43
C LEU A 73 -16.50 -15.14 10.62
N GLU A 74 -17.22 -15.14 9.51
CA GLU A 74 -17.45 -16.35 8.71
C GLU A 74 -16.42 -16.56 7.57
N ASN A 75 -15.44 -15.66 7.47
CA ASN A 75 -14.39 -15.68 6.44
C ASN A 75 -13.03 -15.34 7.03
N ASP A 76 -11.98 -15.91 6.48
CA ASP A 76 -10.59 -15.65 6.89
C ASP A 76 -9.74 -15.05 5.75
N LEU A 77 -10.30 -14.91 4.53
CA LEU A 77 -9.59 -14.47 3.33
C LEU A 77 -10.00 -13.04 2.97
N PHE A 78 -9.19 -12.06 3.40
CA PHE A 78 -9.44 -10.65 3.14
C PHE A 78 -8.34 -10.02 2.29
N HIS A 79 -8.72 -9.08 1.42
CA HIS A 79 -7.81 -8.36 0.54
C HIS A 79 -7.48 -6.96 1.05
N CYS A 80 -8.44 -6.31 1.70
CA CYS A 80 -8.30 -4.93 2.14
C CYS A 80 -9.17 -4.64 3.37
N VAL A 81 -8.83 -3.56 4.08
CA VAL A 81 -9.54 -3.10 5.26
C VAL A 81 -9.66 -1.57 5.25
N ALA A 82 -10.76 -1.05 5.74
CA ALA A 82 -10.93 0.36 6.07
C ALA A 82 -11.64 0.50 7.41
N ALA A 83 -11.41 1.59 8.12
CA ALA A 83 -12.02 1.82 9.42
C ALA A 83 -12.47 3.27 9.58
N SER A 84 -13.51 3.46 10.39
CA SER A 84 -13.98 4.74 10.90
C SER A 84 -14.18 4.64 12.40
N LYS A 85 -14.59 5.76 13.03
CA LYS A 85 -14.95 5.77 14.45
C LYS A 85 -15.98 4.68 14.82
N ASP A 86 -16.97 4.43 13.95
CA ASP A 86 -18.12 3.58 14.26
C ASP A 86 -18.06 2.18 13.60
N PHE A 87 -17.33 2.05 12.49
CA PHE A 87 -17.32 0.84 11.68
C PHE A 87 -15.91 0.42 11.26
N VAL A 88 -15.78 -0.89 10.99
CA VAL A 88 -14.67 -1.44 10.20
C VAL A 88 -15.25 -2.19 9.01
N TRP A 89 -14.65 -2.03 7.85
CA TRP A 89 -15.02 -2.70 6.62
C TRP A 89 -13.86 -3.55 6.14
N ALA A 90 -14.14 -4.80 5.80
CA ALA A 90 -13.16 -5.73 5.26
C ALA A 90 -13.65 -6.28 3.92
N GLY A 91 -12.81 -6.17 2.89
CA GLY A 91 -13.12 -6.61 1.54
C GLY A 91 -12.59 -8.01 1.27
N ALA A 92 -13.45 -8.87 0.74
CA ALA A 92 -13.15 -10.24 0.35
C ALA A 92 -13.57 -10.50 -1.11
N SER A 93 -13.27 -11.68 -1.65
CA SER A 93 -13.75 -12.08 -2.97
C SER A 93 -15.26 -12.31 -3.01
N GLU A 94 -15.89 -12.54 -1.87
CA GLU A 94 -17.30 -12.86 -1.74
C GLU A 94 -18.18 -11.73 -1.17
N GLY A 95 -17.64 -10.53 -1.01
CA GLY A 95 -18.38 -9.35 -0.57
C GLY A 95 -17.67 -8.49 0.47
N LEU A 96 -18.45 -7.55 1.00
CA LEU A 96 -18.04 -6.61 2.04
C LEU A 96 -18.51 -7.10 3.41
N PHE A 97 -17.56 -7.26 4.32
CA PHE A 97 -17.85 -7.53 5.73
C PHE A 97 -17.80 -6.21 6.51
N ILE A 98 -18.77 -5.98 7.35
CA ILE A 98 -19.00 -4.72 8.07
C ILE A 98 -19.07 -5.02 9.57
N TYR A 99 -18.11 -4.53 10.33
CA TYR A 99 -18.13 -4.60 11.79
C TYR A 99 -18.68 -3.32 12.37
N SER A 100 -19.73 -3.42 13.15
CA SER A 100 -20.26 -2.32 13.96
C SER A 100 -19.55 -2.31 15.32
N LYS A 101 -18.78 -1.27 15.62
CA LYS A 101 -18.09 -1.11 16.90
C LYS A 101 -19.06 -0.97 18.05
N LYS A 102 -20.26 -0.42 17.79
CA LYS A 102 -21.35 -0.28 18.80
C LYS A 102 -21.94 -1.63 19.21
N THR A 103 -22.31 -2.46 18.25
CA THR A 103 -22.95 -3.76 18.53
C THR A 103 -21.95 -4.90 18.68
N LYS A 104 -20.68 -4.67 18.31
CA LYS A 104 -19.59 -5.69 18.27
C LYS A 104 -19.93 -6.90 17.41
N LYS A 105 -20.66 -6.68 16.30
CA LYS A 105 -21.09 -7.74 15.38
C LYS A 105 -20.64 -7.44 13.96
N TRP A 106 -20.29 -8.50 13.23
CA TRP A 106 -20.05 -8.49 11.80
C TRP A 106 -21.33 -8.79 11.03
N THR A 107 -21.49 -8.14 9.90
CA THR A 107 -22.51 -8.43 8.88
C THR A 107 -21.85 -8.50 7.52
N LYS A 108 -22.47 -9.18 6.55
CA LYS A 108 -21.95 -9.34 5.20
C LYS A 108 -22.87 -8.69 4.18
N ARG A 109 -22.29 -7.98 3.22
CA ARG A 109 -22.98 -7.41 2.07
C ARG A 109 -22.44 -8.01 0.79
N LYS A 110 -23.33 -8.59 -0.04
CA LYS A 110 -23.07 -8.98 -1.43
C LYS A 110 -23.60 -7.93 -2.39
N PHE A 111 -23.00 -7.84 -3.56
CA PHE A 111 -23.38 -6.90 -4.63
C PHE A 111 -23.99 -7.67 -5.78
N ALA A 112 -25.16 -7.22 -6.23
CA ALA A 112 -25.89 -7.91 -7.30
C ALA A 112 -25.31 -7.66 -8.71
N GLN A 113 -24.61 -6.52 -8.88
CA GLN A 113 -24.05 -6.14 -10.17
C GLN A 113 -22.59 -6.57 -10.31
N GLY A 114 -22.17 -6.94 -11.53
CA GLY A 114 -20.80 -7.28 -11.85
C GLY A 114 -20.53 -8.77 -12.09
N GLY A 115 -21.59 -9.61 -12.15
CA GLY A 115 -21.47 -11.05 -12.41
C GLY A 115 -20.71 -11.79 -11.30
N GLU A 116 -20.04 -12.89 -11.67
CA GLU A 116 -19.30 -13.76 -10.74
C GLU A 116 -18.27 -13.01 -9.90
N PHE A 117 -17.53 -12.07 -10.51
CA PHE A 117 -16.51 -11.27 -9.84
C PHE A 117 -17.04 -9.97 -9.22
N GLY A 118 -18.34 -9.70 -9.31
CA GLY A 118 -18.95 -8.46 -8.79
C GLY A 118 -18.83 -8.27 -7.29
N ASN A 119 -18.61 -9.35 -6.54
CA ASN A 119 -18.39 -9.32 -5.10
C ASN A 119 -16.92 -9.17 -4.70
N TRP A 120 -15.99 -9.31 -5.62
CA TRP A 120 -14.57 -9.25 -5.31
C TRP A 120 -14.14 -7.81 -5.04
N ILE A 121 -13.89 -7.51 -3.76
CA ILE A 121 -13.46 -6.19 -3.29
C ILE A 121 -11.94 -6.19 -3.18
N ARG A 122 -11.28 -5.28 -3.90
CA ARG A 122 -9.83 -5.19 -4.00
C ARG A 122 -9.26 -4.01 -3.22
N SER A 123 -10.06 -2.97 -3.01
CA SER A 123 -9.61 -1.76 -2.30
C SER A 123 -10.77 -1.09 -1.56
N LEU A 124 -10.46 -0.56 -0.38
CA LEU A 124 -11.39 0.20 0.45
C LEU A 124 -10.75 1.51 0.91
N LYS A 125 -11.50 2.62 0.87
CA LYS A 125 -11.03 3.90 1.40
C LYS A 125 -12.20 4.67 2.01
N PHE A 126 -12.08 5.01 3.28
CA PHE A 126 -13.11 5.79 3.99
C PHE A 126 -12.79 7.30 3.92
N ASP A 127 -13.79 8.08 3.50
CA ASP A 127 -13.77 9.54 3.50
C ASP A 127 -14.48 10.05 4.76
N GLU A 128 -13.71 10.39 5.78
CA GLU A 128 -14.25 10.84 7.08
C GLU A 128 -15.08 12.12 6.95
N LYS A 129 -14.64 13.07 6.11
CA LYS A 129 -15.30 14.36 5.94
C LYS A 129 -16.69 14.24 5.32
N LYS A 130 -16.85 13.27 4.44
CA LYS A 130 -18.11 13.02 3.74
C LYS A 130 -18.88 11.83 4.31
N ASN A 131 -18.32 11.15 5.31
CA ASN A 131 -18.87 9.95 5.92
C ASN A 131 -19.30 8.92 4.90
N ARG A 132 -18.40 8.62 3.96
CA ARG A 132 -18.64 7.64 2.89
C ARG A 132 -17.46 6.72 2.66
N LEU A 133 -17.76 5.46 2.34
CA LEU A 133 -16.78 4.46 1.97
C LEU A 133 -16.72 4.33 0.45
N TRP A 134 -15.52 4.42 -0.09
CA TRP A 134 -15.22 4.07 -1.47
C TRP A 134 -14.81 2.59 -1.53
N ILE A 135 -15.38 1.85 -2.46
CA ILE A 135 -15.22 0.40 -2.61
C ILE A 135 -14.80 0.13 -4.04
N GLY A 136 -13.53 -0.23 -4.23
CA GLY A 136 -12.99 -0.69 -5.51
C GLY A 136 -13.23 -2.17 -5.67
N ARG A 137 -14.06 -2.53 -6.65
CA ARG A 137 -14.37 -3.93 -6.97
C ARG A 137 -13.65 -4.38 -8.24
N PHE A 138 -13.62 -5.67 -8.48
CA PHE A 138 -13.16 -6.21 -9.76
C PHE A 138 -14.00 -5.69 -10.94
N ARG A 139 -15.21 -5.22 -10.70
CA ARG A 139 -16.01 -4.42 -11.63
C ARG A 139 -16.74 -3.35 -10.86
N ASN A 140 -16.67 -2.14 -11.36
CA ASN A 140 -17.25 -0.93 -10.81
C ASN A 140 -16.57 -0.39 -9.54
N VAL A 141 -16.68 0.88 -9.36
CA VAL A 141 -16.50 1.57 -8.09
C VAL A 141 -17.87 1.70 -7.41
N THR A 142 -17.96 1.31 -6.15
CA THR A 142 -19.16 1.52 -5.34
C THR A 142 -18.89 2.57 -4.28
N VAL A 143 -19.84 3.45 -4.05
CA VAL A 143 -19.83 4.40 -2.94
C VAL A 143 -20.90 4.03 -1.95
N PHE A 144 -20.52 3.85 -0.70
CA PHE A 144 -21.44 3.66 0.41
C PHE A 144 -21.55 4.94 1.22
N ASP A 145 -22.70 5.59 1.14
CA ASP A 145 -23.07 6.69 2.05
C ASP A 145 -23.49 6.07 3.38
N VAL A 146 -22.66 6.23 4.41
CA VAL A 146 -22.86 5.59 5.71
C VAL A 146 -24.07 6.18 6.43
N LYS A 147 -24.29 7.50 6.30
CA LYS A 147 -25.42 8.17 6.94
C LYS A 147 -26.76 7.78 6.31
N ALA A 148 -26.81 7.73 4.99
CA ALA A 148 -28.00 7.34 4.24
C ALA A 148 -28.19 5.82 4.19
N ASN A 149 -27.19 5.04 4.61
CA ASN A 149 -27.13 3.57 4.46
C ASN A 149 -27.40 3.12 3.02
N LYS A 150 -26.80 3.84 2.04
CA LYS A 150 -27.06 3.65 0.62
C LYS A 150 -25.79 3.33 -0.14
N PHE A 151 -25.83 2.25 -0.93
CA PHE A 151 -24.78 1.87 -1.88
C PHE A 151 -25.17 2.32 -3.28
N THR A 152 -24.21 2.91 -4.01
CA THR A 152 -24.40 3.34 -5.40
C THR A 152 -23.20 2.91 -6.22
N ASP A 153 -23.45 2.21 -7.32
CA ASP A 153 -22.44 1.73 -8.26
C ASP A 153 -22.19 2.73 -9.37
N TYR A 154 -20.91 2.89 -9.73
CA TYR A 154 -20.46 3.74 -10.82
C TYR A 154 -19.62 2.91 -11.78
N ASN A 155 -20.15 2.74 -13.00
CA ASN A 155 -19.40 2.16 -14.11
C ASN A 155 -18.45 3.22 -14.67
N ARG A 156 -17.16 2.87 -14.83
CA ARG A 156 -16.09 3.75 -15.31
C ARG A 156 -15.37 3.17 -16.54
N VAL A 157 -16.01 2.29 -17.29
CA VAL A 157 -15.46 1.78 -18.56
C VAL A 157 -15.12 2.95 -19.49
N GLN A 158 -13.92 2.96 -20.03
CA GLN A 158 -13.42 3.94 -20.99
C GLN A 158 -13.07 3.24 -22.30
N ASP A 159 -13.43 3.87 -23.41
CA ASP A 159 -13.10 3.39 -24.77
C ASP A 159 -13.47 1.90 -25.03
N GLY A 160 -14.46 1.36 -24.31
CA GLY A 160 -14.86 -0.05 -24.41
C GLY A 160 -13.93 -1.06 -23.71
N ASP A 161 -12.88 -0.59 -23.05
CA ASP A 161 -11.96 -1.44 -22.28
C ASP A 161 -12.50 -1.70 -20.86
N GLU A 162 -13.03 -2.90 -20.61
CA GLU A 162 -13.57 -3.31 -19.31
C GLU A 162 -12.52 -3.26 -18.18
N LYS A 163 -11.23 -3.39 -18.50
CA LYS A 163 -10.15 -3.34 -17.51
C LYS A 163 -9.98 -1.95 -16.88
N THR A 164 -10.47 -0.91 -17.53
CA THR A 164 -10.50 0.45 -16.98
C THR A 164 -11.48 0.58 -15.80
N ASN A 165 -12.37 -0.38 -15.64
CA ASN A 165 -13.40 -0.44 -14.59
C ASN A 165 -13.09 -1.50 -13.52
N ASN A 166 -11.90 -2.13 -13.56
CA ASN A 166 -11.41 -3.09 -12.59
C ASN A 166 -10.41 -2.40 -11.65
N PHE A 167 -10.79 -2.13 -10.41
CA PHE A 167 -10.04 -1.27 -9.52
C PHE A 167 -9.14 -2.03 -8.57
N ASN A 168 -7.83 -1.75 -8.63
CA ASN A 168 -6.81 -2.33 -7.74
C ASN A 168 -6.67 -1.53 -6.45
N THR A 169 -6.71 -0.19 -6.56
CA THR A 169 -6.42 0.68 -5.43
C THR A 169 -7.21 1.98 -5.48
N ILE A 170 -7.49 2.54 -4.30
CA ILE A 170 -8.12 3.86 -4.12
C ILE A 170 -7.28 4.65 -3.14
N SER A 171 -6.90 5.87 -3.51
CA SER A 171 -6.11 6.75 -2.66
C SER A 171 -6.59 8.19 -2.70
N PHE A 172 -6.45 8.90 -1.57
CA PHE A 172 -6.79 10.31 -1.47
C PHE A 172 -5.55 11.18 -1.64
N GLU A 173 -5.66 12.18 -2.49
CA GLU A 173 -4.74 13.30 -2.53
C GLU A 173 -5.37 14.46 -1.76
N GLY A 174 -5.03 14.53 -0.48
CA GLY A 174 -5.72 15.40 0.47
C GLY A 174 -7.23 15.13 0.48
N ASP A 175 -8.02 16.16 0.76
CA ASP A 175 -9.48 16.04 0.82
C ASP A 175 -10.16 16.30 -0.55
N SER A 176 -9.39 16.75 -1.52
CA SER A 176 -9.94 17.34 -2.75
C SER A 176 -9.99 16.38 -3.91
N VAL A 177 -9.22 15.32 -3.91
CA VAL A 177 -9.10 14.41 -5.04
C VAL A 177 -9.07 12.96 -4.56
N VAL A 178 -9.79 12.11 -5.28
CA VAL A 178 -9.71 10.65 -5.15
C VAL A 178 -9.12 10.09 -6.44
N TRP A 179 -8.11 9.26 -6.28
CA TRP A 179 -7.46 8.53 -7.35
C TRP A 179 -7.79 7.04 -7.29
N PHE A 180 -7.99 6.45 -8.45
CA PHE A 180 -8.36 5.05 -8.60
C PHE A 180 -7.40 4.41 -9.60
N GLY A 181 -6.56 3.51 -9.12
CA GLY A 181 -5.75 2.66 -9.97
C GLY A 181 -6.58 1.51 -10.50
N ALA A 182 -6.60 1.35 -11.83
CA ALA A 182 -7.31 0.28 -12.50
C ALA A 182 -6.32 -0.68 -13.17
N GLU A 183 -6.81 -1.82 -13.66
CA GLU A 183 -6.02 -2.76 -14.47
C GLU A 183 -5.61 -2.17 -15.81
N SER A 184 -6.28 -1.09 -16.23
CA SER A 184 -5.90 -0.30 -17.41
C SER A 184 -6.08 1.18 -17.08
N GLY A 185 -4.96 1.86 -16.76
CA GLY A 185 -4.92 3.29 -16.50
C GLY A 185 -5.41 3.73 -15.11
N VAL A 186 -5.74 5.01 -15.01
CA VAL A 186 -6.06 5.69 -13.76
C VAL A 186 -7.24 6.61 -13.91
N HIS A 187 -8.20 6.53 -13.00
CA HIS A 187 -9.24 7.54 -12.86
C HIS A 187 -8.91 8.51 -11.72
N LYS A 188 -9.31 9.77 -11.93
CA LYS A 188 -9.23 10.83 -10.94
C LYS A 188 -10.60 11.46 -10.77
N PHE A 189 -11.03 11.66 -9.55
CA PHE A 189 -12.29 12.32 -9.21
C PHE A 189 -12.06 13.55 -8.35
N LEU A 190 -12.68 14.68 -8.74
CA LEU A 190 -12.68 15.92 -7.95
C LEU A 190 -13.67 15.79 -6.80
N ASN A 191 -13.19 15.48 -5.61
CA ASN A 191 -13.98 15.07 -4.45
C ASN A 191 -14.94 16.15 -3.91
N LYS A 192 -14.78 17.41 -4.31
CA LYS A 192 -15.70 18.51 -3.99
C LYS A 192 -16.96 18.53 -4.86
N GLN A 193 -16.94 17.82 -5.98
CA GLN A 193 -18.03 17.76 -6.94
C GLN A 193 -19.03 16.63 -6.61
N LYS A 194 -20.20 16.66 -7.26
CA LYS A 194 -21.17 15.57 -7.20
C LYS A 194 -20.65 14.36 -7.98
N LEU A 195 -20.97 13.16 -7.52
CA LEU A 195 -20.49 11.90 -8.10
C LEU A 195 -20.99 11.64 -9.52
N ASP A 196 -22.18 12.12 -9.85
CA ASP A 196 -22.82 12.03 -11.17
C ASP A 196 -22.32 13.09 -12.17
N ASN A 197 -21.59 14.10 -11.70
CA ASN A 197 -20.97 15.09 -12.57
C ASN A 197 -19.83 14.47 -13.38
N LYS A 198 -20.06 14.24 -14.68
CA LYS A 198 -19.06 13.64 -15.57
C LYS A 198 -17.77 14.47 -15.67
N SER A 199 -17.86 15.80 -15.62
CA SER A 199 -16.69 16.70 -15.70
C SER A 199 -15.80 16.66 -14.46
N ALA A 200 -16.29 16.06 -13.34
CA ALA A 200 -15.49 15.83 -12.13
C ALA A 200 -14.54 14.64 -12.25
N TRP A 201 -14.71 13.81 -13.27
CA TRP A 201 -13.91 12.64 -13.54
C TRP A 201 -12.93 12.88 -14.68
N SER A 202 -11.71 12.40 -14.53
CA SER A 202 -10.68 12.37 -15.57
C SER A 202 -10.10 10.95 -15.64
N TYR A 203 -9.66 10.56 -16.83
CA TYR A 203 -9.02 9.27 -17.06
C TYR A 203 -7.66 9.48 -17.72
N PHE A 204 -6.65 8.80 -17.21
CA PHE A 204 -5.27 8.80 -17.68
C PHE A 204 -4.98 7.46 -18.34
N LYS A 205 -4.99 7.44 -19.64
CA LYS A 205 -4.71 6.27 -20.48
C LYS A 205 -3.21 6.20 -20.74
N ASN A 206 -2.68 4.98 -20.85
CA ASN A 206 -1.31 4.78 -21.34
C ASN A 206 -1.22 5.20 -22.82
N ASN A 207 -0.55 6.32 -23.07
CA ASN A 207 -0.36 6.88 -24.40
C ASN A 207 0.86 7.83 -24.37
N GLY A 208 1.21 8.45 -25.51
CA GLY A 208 2.34 9.36 -25.61
C GLY A 208 2.30 10.59 -24.69
N ARG A 209 1.21 10.85 -24.00
CA ARG A 209 1.07 11.95 -23.01
C ARG A 209 1.16 11.45 -21.56
N ASN A 210 0.83 10.20 -21.32
CA ASN A 210 0.84 9.60 -20.00
C ASN A 210 1.60 8.28 -20.04
N PHE A 211 2.31 7.94 -18.95
CA PHE A 211 3.04 6.70 -18.76
C PHE A 211 4.05 6.38 -19.88
N ASN A 212 4.55 7.41 -20.59
CA ASN A 212 5.51 7.30 -21.69
C ASN A 212 5.09 6.40 -22.86
N ALA A 213 3.84 5.96 -22.93
CA ALA A 213 3.35 4.94 -23.85
C ALA A 213 4.16 3.62 -23.82
N GLU A 214 4.77 3.31 -22.68
CA GLU A 214 5.49 2.06 -22.50
C GLU A 214 4.53 0.90 -22.27
N GLY A 215 4.61 -0.13 -23.12
CA GLY A 215 3.70 -1.27 -23.10
C GLY A 215 2.31 -0.98 -23.66
N THR A 216 1.45 -1.98 -23.62
CA THR A 216 0.07 -1.90 -24.11
C THR A 216 -0.87 -1.29 -23.09
N SER A 217 -0.66 -1.60 -21.80
CA SER A 217 -1.48 -1.15 -20.70
C SER A 217 -0.63 -0.77 -19.48
N VAL A 218 -1.21 -0.06 -18.55
CA VAL A 218 -0.61 0.22 -17.23
C VAL A 218 -1.64 -0.08 -16.15
N SER A 219 -1.37 -1.11 -15.36
CA SER A 219 -2.17 -1.52 -14.20
C SER A 219 -1.58 -0.87 -12.95
N VAL A 220 -2.30 0.04 -12.29
CA VAL A 220 -1.79 0.79 -11.15
C VAL A 220 -2.22 0.14 -9.84
N THR A 221 -1.24 -0.10 -8.97
CA THR A 221 -1.40 -0.83 -7.70
C THR A 221 -1.35 0.09 -6.48
N ASP A 222 -0.60 1.20 -6.53
CA ASP A 222 -0.48 2.11 -5.40
C ASP A 222 -0.03 3.52 -5.82
N PHE A 223 -0.16 4.49 -4.90
CA PHE A 223 0.16 5.89 -5.13
C PHE A 223 0.97 6.50 -3.98
N VAL A 224 1.92 7.38 -4.33
CA VAL A 224 2.50 8.34 -3.39
C VAL A 224 2.34 9.76 -3.93
N PHE A 225 1.65 10.61 -3.18
CA PHE A 225 1.39 12.00 -3.58
C PHE A 225 2.39 12.95 -2.94
N MET A 226 2.93 13.85 -3.75
CA MET A 226 3.78 14.95 -3.33
C MET A 226 3.37 16.24 -4.06
N PRO A 227 3.71 17.43 -3.55
CA PRO A 227 3.29 18.69 -4.17
C PRO A 227 3.71 18.84 -5.64
N LYS A 228 4.87 18.31 -6.01
CA LYS A 228 5.44 18.45 -7.37
C LYS A 228 5.38 17.18 -8.20
N GLU A 229 5.07 16.04 -7.61
CA GLU A 229 5.12 14.73 -8.27
C GLU A 229 4.03 13.80 -7.74
N ILE A 230 3.62 12.85 -8.58
CA ILE A 230 2.88 11.66 -8.16
C ILE A 230 3.68 10.44 -8.60
N TRP A 231 3.88 9.51 -7.69
CA TRP A 231 4.49 8.22 -7.96
C TRP A 231 3.39 7.17 -8.03
N PHE A 232 3.43 6.36 -9.07
CA PHE A 232 2.48 5.29 -9.35
C PHE A 232 3.23 3.97 -9.30
N GLY A 233 2.91 3.12 -8.35
CA GLY A 233 3.31 1.72 -8.37
C GLY A 233 2.47 0.98 -9.39
N THR A 234 3.08 0.13 -10.20
CA THR A 234 2.37 -0.58 -11.25
C THR A 234 2.66 -2.07 -11.23
N ASP A 235 1.70 -2.81 -11.72
CA ASP A 235 1.74 -4.24 -11.89
C ASP A 235 2.67 -4.65 -13.04
N GLU A 236 3.36 -5.76 -12.89
CA GLU A 236 4.13 -6.40 -13.98
C GLU A 236 3.37 -7.64 -14.44
N PHE A 237 2.89 -7.62 -15.66
CA PHE A 237 2.25 -8.77 -16.29
C PHE A 237 2.64 -8.85 -17.75
N VAL A 238 3.55 -9.76 -18.06
CA VAL A 238 4.09 -9.98 -19.39
C VAL A 238 4.06 -11.46 -19.70
N THR A 239 3.46 -11.85 -20.82
CA THR A 239 3.39 -13.24 -21.26
C THR A 239 4.20 -13.46 -22.55
N LYS A 240 4.30 -14.69 -23.01
CA LYS A 240 4.93 -14.99 -24.30
C LYS A 240 4.14 -14.37 -25.45
N GLU A 241 2.82 -14.40 -25.33
CA GLU A 241 1.87 -13.88 -26.33
C GLU A 241 1.77 -12.35 -26.28
N GLN A 242 1.99 -11.76 -25.10
CA GLN A 242 1.91 -10.31 -24.86
C GLN A 242 3.13 -9.84 -24.07
N PRO A 243 4.33 -9.77 -24.70
CA PRO A 243 5.58 -9.47 -24.00
C PRO A 243 5.65 -8.03 -23.47
N ASP A 244 4.81 -7.12 -23.98
CA ASP A 244 4.79 -5.71 -23.62
C ASP A 244 3.45 -5.28 -23.01
N TYR A 245 2.70 -6.21 -22.41
CA TYR A 245 1.35 -5.89 -21.93
C TYR A 245 1.38 -4.88 -20.78
N ASN A 246 1.91 -5.26 -19.60
CA ASN A 246 2.16 -4.38 -18.46
C ASN A 246 3.63 -4.50 -18.08
N PRO A 247 4.51 -3.62 -18.57
CA PRO A 247 5.95 -3.71 -18.29
C PRO A 247 6.33 -3.37 -16.85
N GLY A 248 5.40 -2.87 -16.06
CA GLY A 248 5.56 -2.56 -14.65
C GLY A 248 6.54 -1.42 -14.38
N GLY A 249 6.89 -1.24 -13.12
CA GLY A 249 7.79 -0.23 -12.60
C GLY A 249 7.09 0.79 -11.71
N ILE A 250 7.83 1.84 -11.39
CA ILE A 250 7.30 2.99 -10.67
C ILE A 250 7.31 4.18 -11.63
N TYR A 251 6.14 4.61 -12.08
CA TYR A 251 6.02 5.80 -12.91
C TYR A 251 5.93 7.03 -12.05
N ILE A 252 6.57 8.12 -12.50
CA ILE A 252 6.67 9.39 -11.79
C ILE A 252 6.20 10.49 -12.70
N TRP A 253 5.11 11.14 -12.34
CA TRP A 253 4.55 12.27 -13.08
C TRP A 253 4.87 13.60 -12.38
N ASP A 254 5.43 14.57 -13.12
CA ASP A 254 5.75 15.92 -12.62
C ASP A 254 4.52 16.83 -12.47
N ARG A 255 3.31 16.28 -12.61
CA ARG A 255 2.00 16.98 -12.63
C ARG A 255 1.80 17.91 -13.80
N LYS A 256 2.69 17.88 -14.80
CA LYS A 256 2.61 18.68 -16.04
C LYS A 256 2.65 17.74 -17.24
N LEU A 257 3.81 17.56 -17.81
CA LEU A 257 3.97 16.81 -19.08
C LEU A 257 5.01 15.69 -18.97
N LYS A 258 5.90 15.75 -17.98
CA LYS A 258 7.01 14.81 -17.90
C LYS A 258 6.63 13.59 -17.06
N TRP A 259 6.92 12.43 -17.61
CA TRP A 259 6.86 11.14 -16.96
C TRP A 259 8.27 10.53 -16.93
N ASP A 260 8.67 10.04 -15.79
CA ASP A 260 9.86 9.21 -15.59
C ASP A 260 9.42 7.82 -15.13
N ARG A 261 10.31 6.83 -15.26
CA ARG A 261 10.05 5.46 -14.78
C ARG A 261 11.27 4.90 -14.08
N ILE A 262 11.07 4.28 -12.91
CA ILE A 262 12.05 3.44 -12.22
C ILE A 262 11.66 1.98 -12.47
N SER A 263 12.62 1.21 -13.00
CA SER A 263 12.45 -0.19 -13.40
C SER A 263 13.68 -1.01 -13.01
N LYS A 264 13.74 -2.26 -13.43
CA LYS A 264 14.94 -3.11 -13.25
C LYS A 264 16.21 -2.44 -13.78
N ALA A 265 16.12 -1.64 -14.84
CA ALA A 265 17.26 -0.88 -15.38
C ALA A 265 17.80 0.17 -14.41
N ASN A 266 17.02 0.59 -13.41
CA ASN A 266 17.40 1.57 -12.41
C ASN A 266 17.75 0.94 -11.05
N GLY A 267 17.76 -0.41 -10.95
CA GLY A 267 18.26 -1.13 -9.78
C GLY A 267 17.20 -1.75 -8.84
N ILE A 268 15.90 -1.70 -9.16
CA ILE A 268 14.91 -2.57 -8.49
C ILE A 268 15.00 -3.98 -9.07
N ALA A 269 14.73 -5.02 -8.26
CA ALA A 269 14.94 -6.41 -8.67
C ALA A 269 13.76 -7.03 -9.46
N GLY A 270 12.69 -6.30 -9.65
CA GLY A 270 11.50 -6.67 -10.43
C GLY A 270 10.76 -5.42 -10.85
N ASN A 271 9.82 -5.52 -11.78
CA ASN A 271 9.01 -4.37 -12.19
C ASN A 271 7.61 -4.37 -11.59
N GLY A 272 7.17 -5.44 -10.94
CA GLY A 272 5.91 -5.44 -10.21
C GLY A 272 6.05 -4.72 -8.87
N ILE A 273 5.09 -3.84 -8.55
CA ILE A 273 5.05 -3.09 -7.31
C ILE A 273 3.76 -3.43 -6.56
N TYR A 274 3.89 -4.05 -5.40
CA TYR A 274 2.74 -4.35 -4.54
C TYR A 274 2.28 -3.11 -3.75
N ALA A 275 3.24 -2.38 -3.17
CA ALA A 275 2.94 -1.25 -2.29
C ALA A 275 4.05 -0.21 -2.31
N LEU A 276 3.68 1.04 -2.06
CA LEU A 276 4.57 2.18 -1.89
C LEU A 276 4.28 2.88 -0.56
N ALA A 277 5.33 3.32 0.15
CA ALA A 277 5.18 4.19 1.29
C ALA A 277 6.23 5.30 1.25
N ARG A 278 5.91 6.46 1.82
CA ARG A 278 6.85 7.59 1.89
C ARG A 278 7.24 7.88 3.32
N THR A 279 8.55 8.04 3.54
CA THR A 279 9.11 8.54 4.80
C THR A 279 10.13 9.64 4.49
N GLY A 280 9.76 10.89 4.73
CA GLY A 280 10.61 12.04 4.41
C GLY A 280 10.97 12.13 2.94
N ASN A 281 12.27 11.98 2.62
CA ASN A 281 12.83 12.01 1.26
C ASN A 281 12.95 10.61 0.62
N TYR A 282 12.43 9.59 1.26
CA TYR A 282 12.54 8.23 0.77
C TYR A 282 11.18 7.64 0.43
N ILE A 283 11.16 6.85 -0.63
CA ILE A 283 10.04 6.01 -1.04
C ILE A 283 10.46 4.55 -0.80
N TRP A 284 9.67 3.84 -0.05
CA TRP A 284 9.75 2.40 0.16
C TRP A 284 8.93 1.73 -0.91
N ALA A 285 9.48 0.73 -1.57
CA ALA A 285 8.80 -0.02 -2.61
C ALA A 285 8.87 -1.52 -2.30
N ALA A 286 7.73 -2.15 -2.15
CA ALA A 286 7.58 -3.59 -2.10
C ALA A 286 7.53 -4.13 -3.53
N VAL A 287 8.53 -4.92 -3.92
CA VAL A 287 8.80 -5.27 -5.30
C VAL A 287 8.59 -6.77 -5.55
N TYR A 288 8.07 -7.11 -6.69
CA TYR A 288 8.01 -8.47 -7.21
C TYR A 288 8.41 -8.55 -8.69
N GLU A 289 8.67 -9.73 -9.17
CA GLU A 289 8.93 -10.05 -10.57
C GLU A 289 7.89 -11.05 -11.06
N PHE A 290 7.25 -10.76 -12.19
CA PHE A 290 6.39 -11.71 -12.86
C PHE A 290 7.20 -12.57 -13.82
N LYS A 291 7.19 -13.89 -13.63
CA LYS A 291 7.90 -14.83 -14.49
C LYS A 291 6.98 -15.36 -15.59
N LYS A 292 7.28 -15.00 -16.83
CA LYS A 292 6.51 -15.37 -18.04
C LYS A 292 6.25 -16.87 -18.18
N ASN A 293 7.24 -17.68 -17.83
CA ASN A 293 7.16 -19.14 -18.02
C ASN A 293 6.23 -19.80 -17.01
N ASP A 294 6.30 -19.34 -15.76
CA ASP A 294 5.57 -19.94 -14.66
C ASP A 294 4.19 -19.29 -14.50
N LYS A 295 3.99 -18.09 -15.09
CA LYS A 295 2.82 -17.23 -14.92
C LYS A 295 2.56 -16.88 -13.43
N GLU A 296 3.65 -16.72 -12.67
CA GLU A 296 3.63 -16.48 -11.24
C GLU A 296 4.42 -15.22 -10.85
N GLU A 297 4.03 -14.65 -9.72
CA GLU A 297 4.68 -13.51 -9.09
C GLU A 297 5.66 -13.97 -8.03
N TYR A 298 6.89 -13.46 -8.07
CA TYR A 298 7.94 -13.78 -7.10
C TYR A 298 8.35 -12.51 -6.36
N GLY A 299 8.14 -12.47 -5.05
CA GLY A 299 8.57 -11.35 -4.21
C GLY A 299 10.07 -11.12 -4.31
N LYS A 300 10.46 -9.85 -4.46
CA LYS A 300 11.86 -9.40 -4.57
C LYS A 300 12.29 -8.54 -3.38
N GLY A 301 11.43 -8.44 -2.38
CA GLY A 301 11.72 -7.73 -1.15
C GLY A 301 11.41 -6.24 -1.21
N LEU A 302 12.16 -5.50 -0.43
CA LEU A 302 11.92 -4.08 -0.17
C LEU A 302 13.08 -3.23 -0.70
N PHE A 303 12.74 -2.14 -1.34
CA PHE A 303 13.70 -1.17 -1.89
C PHE A 303 13.45 0.21 -1.32
N LEU A 304 14.53 0.92 -1.05
CA LEU A 304 14.51 2.31 -0.62
C LEU A 304 14.97 3.20 -1.76
N ILE A 305 14.16 4.17 -2.15
CA ILE A 305 14.45 5.06 -3.27
C ILE A 305 14.53 6.49 -2.74
N ASN A 306 15.67 7.12 -2.90
CA ASN A 306 15.80 8.54 -2.61
C ASN A 306 15.06 9.33 -3.70
N ARG A 307 13.97 10.03 -3.33
CA ARG A 307 13.12 10.73 -4.30
C ARG A 307 13.80 11.89 -5.03
N ILE A 308 14.89 12.44 -4.46
CA ILE A 308 15.62 13.58 -5.04
C ILE A 308 16.67 13.10 -6.03
N THR A 309 17.52 12.16 -5.60
CA THR A 309 18.63 11.64 -6.41
C THR A 309 18.23 10.47 -7.31
N ARG A 310 17.06 9.88 -7.09
CA ARG A 310 16.56 8.64 -7.74
C ARG A 310 17.43 7.40 -7.44
N LYS A 311 18.41 7.52 -6.52
CA LYS A 311 19.21 6.37 -6.10
C LYS A 311 18.30 5.32 -5.48
N VAL A 312 18.42 4.10 -6.00
CA VAL A 312 17.73 2.89 -5.51
C VAL A 312 18.73 2.09 -4.66
N SER A 313 18.25 1.58 -3.53
CA SER A 313 19.02 0.72 -2.64
C SER A 313 18.14 -0.44 -2.16
N PRO A 314 18.58 -1.69 -2.29
CA PRO A 314 17.88 -2.81 -1.66
C PRO A 314 17.97 -2.71 -0.14
N ILE A 315 16.98 -3.23 0.54
CA ILE A 315 16.93 -3.33 2.01
C ILE A 315 17.36 -4.73 2.42
N ASP A 316 18.21 -4.82 3.43
CA ASP A 316 18.50 -6.11 4.05
C ASP A 316 17.30 -6.60 4.86
N LEU A 317 16.64 -7.64 4.37
CA LEU A 317 15.45 -8.19 5.00
C LEU A 317 15.77 -8.87 6.34
N ALA A 318 16.99 -9.39 6.51
CA ALA A 318 17.42 -10.01 7.76
C ALA A 318 17.52 -8.96 8.90
N GLU A 319 18.01 -7.75 8.59
CA GLU A 319 18.02 -6.63 9.54
C GLU A 319 16.61 -6.24 10.01
N LEU A 320 15.61 -6.46 9.14
CA LEU A 320 14.20 -6.25 9.46
C LEU A 320 13.53 -7.48 10.09
N LYS A 321 14.26 -8.57 10.34
CA LYS A 321 13.70 -9.85 10.80
C LYS A 321 12.61 -10.41 9.89
N LEU A 322 12.69 -10.11 8.60
CA LEU A 322 11.79 -10.65 7.58
C LEU A 322 12.33 -11.98 7.06
N THR A 323 11.50 -13.01 7.10
CA THR A 323 11.81 -14.38 6.66
C THR A 323 11.49 -14.61 5.18
N THR A 324 10.77 -13.68 4.56
CA THR A 324 10.31 -13.77 3.18
C THR A 324 10.56 -12.48 2.41
N SER A 325 10.80 -12.60 1.11
CA SER A 325 10.86 -11.47 0.17
C SER A 325 9.49 -11.05 -0.38
N ASN A 326 8.43 -11.75 -0.02
CA ASN A 326 7.07 -11.44 -0.49
C ASN A 326 6.42 -10.42 0.46
N ILE A 327 6.62 -9.14 0.16
CA ILE A 327 6.09 -7.99 0.91
C ILE A 327 4.87 -7.45 0.17
N SER A 328 3.73 -7.38 0.83
CA SER A 328 2.44 -7.09 0.20
C SER A 328 1.82 -5.75 0.63
N ALA A 329 2.18 -5.24 1.80
CA ALA A 329 1.58 -4.02 2.35
C ALA A 329 2.59 -3.14 3.06
N LEU A 330 2.48 -1.83 2.88
CA LEU A 330 3.28 -0.82 3.55
C LEU A 330 2.36 0.27 4.12
N PHE A 331 2.55 0.60 5.39
CA PHE A 331 1.80 1.68 6.03
C PHE A 331 2.72 2.48 6.97
N PHE A 332 2.81 3.80 6.76
CA PHE A 332 3.57 4.70 7.63
C PHE A 332 2.60 5.51 8.50
N ASP A 333 2.73 5.39 9.82
CA ASP A 333 1.84 6.04 10.80
C ASP A 333 2.34 7.42 11.25
N GLY A 334 3.45 7.90 10.68
CA GLY A 334 4.13 9.13 11.05
C GLY A 334 5.39 8.91 11.89
N VAL A 335 5.53 7.76 12.55
CA VAL A 335 6.70 7.36 13.36
C VAL A 335 7.26 6.01 12.91
N TYR A 336 6.38 5.04 12.72
CA TYR A 336 6.72 3.68 12.37
C TYR A 336 6.26 3.34 10.95
N LEU A 337 7.11 2.61 10.24
CA LEU A 337 6.71 1.92 9.02
C LEU A 337 6.27 0.50 9.40
N TRP A 338 5.03 0.19 9.09
CA TRP A 338 4.46 -1.14 9.22
C TRP A 338 4.59 -1.86 7.87
N ILE A 339 5.20 -3.04 7.90
CA ILE A 339 5.55 -3.83 6.72
C ILE A 339 4.83 -5.16 6.82
N GLY A 340 3.85 -5.38 5.97
CA GLY A 340 3.11 -6.63 5.85
C GLY A 340 3.75 -7.55 4.83
N SER A 341 3.95 -8.80 5.20
CA SER A 341 4.56 -9.82 4.36
C SER A 341 3.69 -11.09 4.27
N ALA A 342 4.15 -12.06 3.49
CA ALA A 342 3.54 -13.38 3.44
C ALA A 342 3.71 -14.18 4.74
N ASP A 343 4.56 -13.72 5.66
CA ASP A 343 4.91 -14.44 6.89
C ASP A 343 4.93 -13.52 8.13
N GLY A 344 4.03 -12.55 8.19
CA GLY A 344 3.85 -11.71 9.36
C GLY A 344 3.95 -10.22 9.11
N LEU A 345 3.94 -9.47 10.22
CA LEU A 345 3.92 -8.02 10.27
C LEU A 345 5.14 -7.49 11.02
N ILE A 346 5.85 -6.55 10.41
CA ILE A 346 6.99 -5.85 11.03
C ILE A 346 6.60 -4.40 11.33
N LYS A 347 7.01 -3.94 12.52
CA LYS A 347 6.96 -2.53 12.93
C LYS A 347 8.39 -2.01 13.01
N LEU A 348 8.73 -1.07 12.12
CA LEU A 348 10.05 -0.46 12.00
C LEU A 348 9.99 1.01 12.40
N LYS A 349 10.80 1.44 13.36
CA LYS A 349 10.98 2.86 13.65
C LYS A 349 11.86 3.52 12.60
N VAL A 350 11.33 4.51 11.90
CA VAL A 350 11.97 5.10 10.73
C VAL A 350 13.06 6.13 11.07
N ALA A 351 13.00 6.76 12.25
CA ALA A 351 13.97 7.77 12.65
C ALA A 351 15.41 7.19 12.75
N ASN A 352 16.35 7.78 12.01
CA ASN A 352 17.79 7.51 12.05
C ASN A 352 18.27 6.14 11.52
N SER A 353 17.44 5.36 10.85
CA SER A 353 17.78 3.98 10.43
C SER A 353 18.32 3.88 8.99
N PHE A 354 18.20 4.93 8.17
CA PHE A 354 18.38 4.82 6.72
C PHE A 354 19.78 4.41 6.26
N THR A 355 20.83 4.89 6.92
CA THR A 355 22.22 4.58 6.54
C THR A 355 22.62 3.14 6.80
N LYS A 356 21.96 2.46 7.75
CA LYS A 356 22.25 1.07 8.10
C LYS A 356 21.45 0.05 7.30
N LEU A 357 20.28 0.44 6.78
CA LEU A 357 19.41 -0.44 6.01
C LEU A 357 19.78 -0.59 4.54
N GLN A 358 20.69 0.27 4.05
CA GLN A 358 21.16 0.21 2.66
C GLN A 358 22.35 -0.74 2.57
N LYS A 359 22.24 -1.78 1.73
CA LYS A 359 23.35 -2.65 1.33
C LYS A 359 24.30 -1.96 0.38
#